data_76c5e56125f20764a2300feba1dfb9f1
#
_entry.id   76c5e56125f20764a2300feba1dfb9f1
#
_cell.length_a   1.000
_cell.length_b   1.000
_cell.length_c   1.000
_cell.angle_alpha   90.00
_cell.angle_beta   90.00
_cell.angle_gamma   90.00
#
_symmetry.space_group_name_H-M   'P 1'
#
loop_
_entity.id
_entity.type
_entity.pdbx_description
1 polymer ?
#
loop_
_entity_poly.entity_id
_entity_poly.type
_entity_poly.pdbx_seq_one_letter_code
_entity_poly.pdbx_strand_id
1 'polypeptide(L)'
;MTPEQLKASILQRAMEGKLVPQNPNDEPASELLKRIKAEKEKLISEGKIKRDKKETEIFRGDDGKHYGKFADGSTQEIDVPYDIPDTWEWVRIKSIYWNFGQNKPEKSFRYIDTSSIDRKKNIINYKNLQYLSPEQAPSRARKLVSQNSVLFSTVRPYLKNIAVVRELKEYLIASTAFIVLDTLLNETYLKYYLLSDNFINRVNNKSTGTSYPAINDYNFNLLLIALPPLSEQQRIIEAIESALEKVDEYAESYNRLEQLDKEFPDKLKKSILQYAMQGKLVEQDPNDESVEVLLEKIRAEKQKLFEEGKIKKKDLDISIVSQGDDNSYYGNIPMNWVVIKIKDIFNDITSYIQRGKSPKYSNIPIYPVIAQKCNQWSGFSIDLARFIDPETVHSYQKERLLRDGDLMWNSTGLGTLGRLAIYHENKNPYGWAVADSHVTVIRVLSGVINCHFIYNFLSSPIVQSVIEEKASGSTKQKELLTKTIKEYLIPLPPLPEQSRIVDKIEQFFAHIDALI
;
A
#
# COMPACT_ATOMS: atom_id res chain seq x y z
N MET A 1 0.88 13.67 -12.18
CA MET A 1 2.13 13.95 -11.39
C MET A 1 1.82 13.62 -9.95
N THR A 2 2.66 12.84 -9.28
CA THR A 2 2.44 12.52 -7.86
C THR A 2 2.74 13.73 -6.97
N PRO A 3 2.20 13.77 -5.75
CA PRO A 3 2.52 14.83 -4.78
C PRO A 3 4.02 14.97 -4.51
N GLU A 4 4.76 13.85 -4.45
CA GLU A 4 6.20 13.83 -4.25
C GLU A 4 6.96 14.45 -5.44
N GLN A 5 6.56 14.13 -6.68
CA GLN A 5 7.13 14.74 -7.88
C GLN A 5 6.89 16.25 -7.93
N LEU A 6 5.71 16.69 -7.47
CA LEU A 6 5.38 18.11 -7.41
C LEU A 6 6.23 18.84 -6.36
N LYS A 7 6.40 18.26 -5.15
CA LYS A 7 7.32 18.79 -4.12
C LYS A 7 8.75 18.89 -4.63
N ALA A 8 9.26 17.86 -5.30
CA ALA A 8 10.59 17.87 -5.89
C ALA A 8 10.75 18.96 -6.95
N SER A 9 9.75 19.16 -7.82
CA SER A 9 9.75 20.20 -8.86
C SER A 9 9.75 21.62 -8.26
N ILE A 10 8.96 21.85 -7.19
CA ILE A 10 8.93 23.14 -6.48
C ILE A 10 10.31 23.47 -5.91
N LEU A 11 10.93 22.51 -5.20
CA LEU A 11 12.27 22.71 -4.64
C LEU A 11 13.32 22.96 -5.74
N GLN A 12 13.26 22.20 -6.84
CA GLN A 12 14.19 22.39 -7.96
C GLN A 12 14.07 23.80 -8.54
N ARG A 13 12.85 24.26 -8.84
CA ARG A 13 12.62 25.62 -9.36
C ARG A 13 13.07 26.71 -8.38
N ALA A 14 12.88 26.48 -7.09
CA ALA A 14 13.35 27.38 -6.04
C ALA A 14 14.88 27.51 -6.02
N MET A 15 15.59 26.38 -6.13
CA MET A 15 17.04 26.34 -6.11
C MET A 15 17.68 26.88 -7.40
N GLU A 16 16.93 26.93 -8.50
CA GLU A 16 17.33 27.53 -9.77
C GLU A 16 16.98 29.03 -9.88
N GLY A 17 16.43 29.67 -8.82
CA GLY A 17 15.97 31.04 -8.85
C GLY A 17 14.76 31.31 -9.75
N LYS A 18 13.95 30.27 -10.03
CA LYS A 18 12.78 30.32 -10.94
C LYS A 18 11.45 30.32 -10.21
N LEU A 19 11.43 30.29 -8.86
CA LEU A 19 10.20 30.23 -8.08
C LEU A 19 9.64 31.59 -7.74
N VAL A 20 10.52 32.56 -7.48
CA VAL A 20 10.16 33.96 -7.15
C VAL A 20 10.79 34.91 -8.15
N PRO A 21 10.19 36.09 -8.40
CA PRO A 21 10.80 37.09 -9.25
C PRO A 21 12.06 37.71 -8.61
N GLN A 22 13.05 38.00 -9.43
CA GLN A 22 14.26 38.72 -9.01
C GLN A 22 13.93 40.19 -8.68
N ASN A 23 14.49 40.70 -7.58
CA ASN A 23 14.35 42.10 -7.20
C ASN A 23 15.71 42.80 -7.35
N PRO A 24 15.86 43.78 -8.27
CA PRO A 24 17.12 44.48 -8.51
C PRO A 24 17.59 45.33 -7.32
N ASN A 25 16.71 45.58 -6.34
CA ASN A 25 17.06 46.32 -5.13
C ASN A 25 17.59 45.43 -4.00
N ASP A 26 17.63 44.12 -4.20
CA ASP A 26 18.20 43.21 -3.21
C ASP A 26 19.73 43.43 -3.13
N GLU A 27 20.26 43.33 -1.90
CA GLU A 27 21.71 43.34 -1.70
C GLU A 27 22.31 42.08 -2.38
N PRO A 28 23.28 42.21 -3.28
CA PRO A 28 23.83 41.05 -3.99
C PRO A 28 24.39 39.99 -3.05
N ALA A 29 24.34 38.71 -3.48
CA ALA A 29 24.87 37.59 -2.70
C ALA A 29 26.35 37.72 -2.35
N SER A 30 27.13 38.47 -3.17
CA SER A 30 28.52 38.77 -2.90
C SER A 30 28.75 39.55 -1.60
N GLU A 31 27.82 40.45 -1.21
CA GLU A 31 27.91 41.19 0.06
C GLU A 31 27.63 40.27 1.26
N LEU A 32 26.70 39.33 1.12
CA LEU A 32 26.47 38.28 2.13
C LEU A 32 27.74 37.43 2.31
N LEU A 33 28.41 37.05 1.24
CA LEU A 33 29.70 36.32 1.30
C LEU A 33 30.78 37.10 2.04
N LYS A 34 30.90 38.42 1.83
CA LYS A 34 31.83 39.25 2.58
C LYS A 34 31.52 39.21 4.08
N ARG A 35 30.27 39.31 4.47
CA ARG A 35 29.85 39.20 5.88
C ARG A 35 30.17 37.84 6.49
N ILE A 36 29.89 36.75 5.76
CA ILE A 36 30.24 35.39 6.22
C ILE A 36 31.75 35.25 6.42
N LYS A 37 32.55 35.76 5.47
CA LYS A 37 34.01 35.74 5.56
C LYS A 37 34.50 36.52 6.77
N ALA A 38 33.95 37.71 7.01
CA ALA A 38 34.30 38.55 8.18
C ALA A 38 33.96 37.86 9.51
N GLU A 39 32.79 37.20 9.61
CA GLU A 39 32.42 36.48 10.82
C GLU A 39 33.32 35.25 11.04
N LYS A 40 33.67 34.50 9.99
CA LYS A 40 34.64 33.41 10.08
C LYS A 40 36.00 33.88 10.56
N GLU A 41 36.54 35.02 10.04
CA GLU A 41 37.80 35.58 10.49
C GLU A 41 37.77 36.01 11.97
N LYS A 42 36.65 36.59 12.43
CA LYS A 42 36.42 36.90 13.84
C LYS A 42 36.45 35.64 14.70
N LEU A 43 35.72 34.59 14.30
CA LEU A 43 35.69 33.30 15.03
C LEU A 43 37.08 32.63 15.06
N ILE A 44 37.88 32.79 14.01
CA ILE A 44 39.27 32.32 13.96
C ILE A 44 40.12 33.10 14.93
N SER A 45 40.01 34.43 14.95
CA SER A 45 40.78 35.30 15.87
C SER A 45 40.45 35.03 17.35
N GLU A 46 39.18 34.67 17.61
CA GLU A 46 38.72 34.26 18.95
C GLU A 46 39.11 32.81 19.30
N GLY A 47 39.78 32.08 18.42
CA GLY A 47 40.18 30.67 18.61
C GLY A 47 39.02 29.66 18.63
N LYS A 48 37.80 30.07 18.23
CA LYS A 48 36.62 29.24 18.23
C LYS A 48 36.56 28.23 17.07
N ILE A 49 37.15 28.62 15.93
CA ILE A 49 37.27 27.75 14.75
C ILE A 49 38.68 27.79 14.17
N LYS A 50 39.06 26.78 13.41
CA LYS A 50 40.36 26.70 12.76
C LYS A 50 40.32 27.27 11.36
N ARG A 51 41.39 27.98 10.95
CA ARG A 51 41.53 28.47 9.57
C ARG A 51 41.64 27.30 8.58
N ASP A 52 40.88 27.36 7.52
CA ASP A 52 41.00 26.40 6.42
C ASP A 52 42.09 26.94 5.42
N LYS A 53 43.15 26.17 5.29
CA LYS A 53 44.28 26.51 4.38
C LYS A 53 43.99 26.20 2.90
N LYS A 54 42.87 25.52 2.60
CA LYS A 54 42.49 25.05 1.26
C LYS A 54 41.19 25.70 0.77
N GLU A 55 40.80 26.85 1.34
CA GLU A 55 39.57 27.51 0.90
C GLU A 55 39.77 28.02 -0.53
N THR A 56 38.82 27.72 -1.42
CA THR A 56 38.81 28.13 -2.82
C THR A 56 37.66 29.09 -3.05
N GLU A 57 37.90 30.19 -3.74
CA GLU A 57 36.86 31.12 -4.19
C GLU A 57 36.37 30.71 -5.58
N ILE A 58 35.10 30.88 -5.84
CA ILE A 58 34.51 30.69 -7.17
C ILE A 58 34.15 32.05 -7.72
N PHE A 59 34.43 32.29 -8.99
CA PHE A 59 34.07 33.51 -9.68
C PHE A 59 33.61 33.19 -11.11
N ARG A 60 32.85 34.12 -11.69
CA ARG A 60 32.42 34.03 -13.08
C ARG A 60 33.42 34.81 -13.95
N GLY A 61 33.98 34.18 -14.97
CA GLY A 61 34.88 34.79 -15.92
C GLY A 61 34.15 35.67 -16.95
N ASP A 62 34.90 36.48 -17.69
CA ASP A 62 34.38 37.34 -18.76
C ASP A 62 33.73 36.52 -19.90
N ASP A 63 34.07 35.23 -20.02
CA ASP A 63 33.51 34.27 -20.95
C ASP A 63 32.18 33.64 -20.46
N GLY A 64 31.71 34.08 -19.28
CA GLY A 64 30.47 33.58 -18.65
C GLY A 64 30.61 32.25 -17.92
N LYS A 65 31.78 31.62 -17.96
CA LYS A 65 32.04 30.35 -17.26
C LYS A 65 32.46 30.58 -15.80
N HIS A 66 32.36 29.52 -14.99
CA HIS A 66 32.73 29.54 -13.59
C HIS A 66 34.12 28.96 -13.37
N TYR A 67 34.92 29.62 -12.57
CA TYR A 67 36.31 29.25 -12.25
C TYR A 67 36.51 29.17 -10.74
N GLY A 68 37.23 28.16 -10.29
CA GLY A 68 37.75 28.08 -8.92
C GLY A 68 39.16 28.67 -8.85
N LYS A 69 39.39 29.59 -7.95
CA LYS A 69 40.72 30.13 -7.63
C LYS A 69 41.27 29.38 -6.42
N PHE A 70 42.42 28.75 -6.58
CA PHE A 70 43.08 27.98 -5.53
C PHE A 70 44.06 28.85 -4.75
N ALA A 71 44.51 28.38 -3.57
CA ALA A 71 45.40 29.08 -2.68
C ALA A 71 46.80 29.38 -3.30
N ASP A 72 47.23 28.62 -4.29
CA ASP A 72 48.46 28.81 -5.07
C ASP A 72 48.30 29.84 -6.20
N GLY A 73 47.11 30.45 -6.34
CA GLY A 73 46.79 31.42 -7.38
C GLY A 73 46.37 30.82 -8.71
N SER A 74 46.41 29.51 -8.87
CA SER A 74 45.90 28.81 -10.07
C SER A 74 44.39 28.92 -10.18
N THR A 75 43.86 28.87 -11.42
CA THR A 75 42.43 28.86 -11.71
C THR A 75 42.07 27.63 -12.53
N GLN A 76 40.93 27.03 -12.24
CA GLN A 76 40.40 25.88 -12.98
C GLN A 76 38.92 26.12 -13.28
N GLU A 77 38.50 25.81 -14.50
CA GLU A 77 37.08 25.81 -14.88
C GLU A 77 36.30 24.82 -14.02
N ILE A 78 35.11 25.21 -13.57
CA ILE A 78 34.22 24.41 -12.71
C ILE A 78 32.88 24.28 -13.40
N ASP A 79 32.45 23.03 -13.61
CA ASP A 79 31.09 22.72 -14.05
C ASP A 79 30.10 23.04 -12.93
N VAL A 80 29.12 23.88 -13.22
CA VAL A 80 28.01 24.21 -12.30
C VAL A 80 26.81 23.34 -12.63
N PRO A 81 26.00 22.98 -11.64
CA PRO A 81 24.88 22.05 -11.83
C PRO A 81 23.74 22.58 -12.74
N TYR A 82 23.53 23.87 -12.77
CA TYR A 82 22.49 24.57 -13.54
C TYR A 82 22.78 26.09 -13.56
N ASP A 83 22.07 26.82 -14.43
CA ASP A 83 22.15 28.27 -14.48
C ASP A 83 21.39 28.92 -13.32
N ILE A 84 21.94 30.01 -12.79
CA ILE A 84 21.36 30.79 -11.71
C ILE A 84 21.21 32.26 -12.14
N PRO A 85 20.33 33.05 -11.49
CA PRO A 85 20.23 34.49 -11.72
C PRO A 85 21.57 35.23 -11.51
N ASP A 86 21.78 36.36 -12.19
CA ASP A 86 23.03 37.13 -12.09
C ASP A 86 23.27 37.77 -10.70
N THR A 87 22.22 37.88 -9.88
CA THR A 87 22.29 38.34 -8.49
C THR A 87 22.75 37.28 -7.50
N TRP A 88 22.82 36.01 -7.96
CA TRP A 88 23.23 34.87 -7.16
C TRP A 88 24.69 34.51 -7.40
N GLU A 89 25.26 33.77 -6.44
CA GLU A 89 26.63 33.28 -6.54
C GLU A 89 26.72 31.76 -6.41
N TRP A 90 27.54 31.12 -7.24
CA TRP A 90 27.94 29.73 -6.99
C TRP A 90 29.12 29.73 -6.01
N VAL A 91 28.95 29.00 -4.90
CA VAL A 91 29.99 28.90 -3.87
C VAL A 91 30.19 27.46 -3.41
N ARG A 92 31.36 27.14 -2.88
CA ARG A 92 31.57 25.88 -2.16
C ARG A 92 30.76 25.91 -0.86
N ILE A 93 30.11 24.79 -0.50
CA ILE A 93 29.31 24.71 0.74
C ILE A 93 30.18 25.04 1.96
N LYS A 94 31.47 24.70 1.93
CA LYS A 94 32.44 25.06 2.96
C LYS A 94 32.53 26.54 3.23
N SER A 95 32.37 27.40 2.21
CA SER A 95 32.50 28.86 2.34
C SER A 95 31.37 29.50 3.12
N ILE A 96 30.19 28.88 3.18
CA ILE A 96 28.97 29.46 3.77
C ILE A 96 28.68 29.04 5.20
N TYR A 97 29.46 28.13 5.79
CA TYR A 97 29.21 27.66 7.14
C TYR A 97 30.49 27.46 7.93
N TRP A 98 30.35 27.35 9.24
CA TRP A 98 31.36 26.88 10.19
C TRP A 98 30.78 25.84 11.13
N ASN A 99 31.61 25.26 11.99
CA ASN A 99 31.20 24.41 13.10
C ASN A 99 32.20 24.52 14.24
N PHE A 100 31.75 24.26 15.46
CA PHE A 100 32.58 24.39 16.67
C PHE A 100 33.35 23.11 17.01
N GLY A 101 33.48 22.20 16.04
CA GLY A 101 34.30 20.99 16.17
C GLY A 101 33.64 19.86 16.94
N GLN A 102 34.46 19.04 17.59
CA GLN A 102 34.04 17.86 18.30
C GLN A 102 34.63 17.84 19.70
N ASN A 103 33.77 17.74 20.72
CA ASN A 103 34.18 17.64 22.12
C ASN A 103 33.48 16.48 22.83
N LYS A 104 34.13 15.93 23.84
CA LYS A 104 33.43 15.01 24.75
C LYS A 104 32.43 15.82 25.58
N PRO A 105 31.23 15.33 25.82
CA PRO A 105 30.30 15.95 26.75
C PRO A 105 30.90 16.02 28.16
N GLU A 106 30.87 17.21 28.78
CA GLU A 106 31.40 17.43 30.15
C GLU A 106 30.27 17.44 31.20
N LYS A 107 29.02 17.55 30.76
CA LYS A 107 27.81 17.56 31.58
C LYS A 107 26.71 16.76 30.91
N SER A 108 25.66 16.40 31.65
CA SER A 108 24.50 15.71 31.11
C SER A 108 23.88 16.48 29.95
N PHE A 109 23.42 15.75 28.92
CA PHE A 109 22.99 16.30 27.64
C PHE A 109 21.85 15.47 27.02
N ARG A 110 21.14 16.08 26.08
CA ARG A 110 20.25 15.34 25.19
C ARG A 110 20.98 15.01 23.89
N TYR A 111 20.87 13.74 23.49
CA TYR A 111 21.58 13.22 22.34
C TYR A 111 20.73 13.24 21.06
N ILE A 112 21.27 13.86 20.01
CA ILE A 112 20.67 13.87 18.68
C ILE A 112 21.44 12.90 17.78
N ASP A 113 20.83 11.79 17.42
CA ASP A 113 21.34 10.89 16.39
C ASP A 113 20.44 10.86 15.14
N THR A 114 20.76 10.02 14.16
CA THR A 114 20.01 9.97 12.90
C THR A 114 18.57 9.45 13.07
N SER A 115 18.28 8.71 14.14
CA SER A 115 16.94 8.23 14.47
C SER A 115 16.08 9.32 15.14
N SER A 116 16.70 10.36 15.65
CA SER A 116 16.03 11.48 16.29
C SER A 116 15.30 12.40 15.30
N ILE A 117 15.53 12.22 13.99
CA ILE A 117 14.92 13.05 12.94
C ILE A 117 13.68 12.36 12.37
N ASP A 118 12.54 13.03 12.44
CA ASP A 118 11.34 12.70 11.66
C ASP A 118 11.60 13.02 10.19
N ARG A 119 11.77 11.99 9.36
CA ARG A 119 12.08 12.10 7.93
C ARG A 119 10.96 12.70 7.09
N LYS A 120 9.72 12.53 7.53
CA LYS A 120 8.56 13.07 6.78
C LYS A 120 8.45 14.57 6.93
N LYS A 121 8.78 15.08 8.12
CA LYS A 121 8.68 16.49 8.47
C LYS A 121 10.04 17.22 8.43
N ASN A 122 11.14 16.49 8.38
CA ASN A 122 12.51 17.03 8.50
C ASN A 122 12.71 17.91 9.74
N ILE A 123 12.28 17.40 10.89
CA ILE A 123 12.38 18.04 12.21
C ILE A 123 12.99 17.10 13.23
N ILE A 124 13.59 17.66 14.28
CA ILE A 124 14.09 16.90 15.43
C ILE A 124 12.91 16.57 16.34
N ASN A 125 12.79 15.30 16.73
CA ASN A 125 11.80 14.87 17.71
C ASN A 125 12.35 15.06 19.13
N TYR A 126 12.26 16.26 19.66
CA TYR A 126 12.80 16.65 20.97
C TYR A 126 12.26 15.83 22.13
N LYS A 127 11.01 15.35 22.05
CA LYS A 127 10.37 14.56 23.11
C LYS A 127 11.03 13.18 23.30
N ASN A 128 11.61 12.64 22.23
CA ASN A 128 12.20 11.29 22.23
C ASN A 128 13.73 11.31 22.35
N LEU A 129 14.35 12.48 22.56
CA LEU A 129 15.80 12.56 22.75
C LEU A 129 16.22 11.90 24.06
N GLN A 130 17.22 11.03 24.00
CA GLN A 130 17.81 10.41 25.19
C GLN A 130 18.55 11.47 26.02
N TYR A 131 18.29 11.48 27.33
CA TYR A 131 19.05 12.26 28.30
C TYR A 131 20.14 11.38 28.91
N LEU A 132 21.40 11.75 28.71
CA LEU A 132 22.56 10.93 29.03
C LEU A 132 23.55 11.71 29.91
N SER A 133 24.21 11.00 30.84
CA SER A 133 25.39 11.53 31.54
C SER A 133 26.65 11.40 30.66
N PRO A 134 27.74 12.14 30.98
CA PRO A 134 29.01 12.01 30.26
C PRO A 134 29.55 10.58 30.16
N GLU A 135 29.37 9.78 31.23
CA GLU A 135 29.79 8.38 31.30
C GLU A 135 28.98 7.46 30.38
N GLN A 136 27.73 7.80 30.15
CA GLN A 136 26.82 7.05 29.26
C GLN A 136 26.91 7.51 27.78
N ALA A 137 27.74 8.52 27.50
CA ALA A 137 27.84 9.10 26.18
C ALA A 137 28.33 8.09 25.12
N PRO A 138 27.56 7.82 24.07
CA PRO A 138 28.05 7.02 22.93
C PRO A 138 29.34 7.66 22.35
N SER A 139 30.23 6.83 21.82
CA SER A 139 31.48 7.31 21.19
C SER A 139 31.27 8.36 20.10
N ARG A 140 30.10 8.34 19.48
CA ARG A 140 29.68 9.29 18.43
C ARG A 140 29.06 10.58 18.96
N ALA A 141 28.75 10.73 20.22
CA ALA A 141 28.20 11.93 20.81
C ALA A 141 29.29 12.99 20.99
N ARG A 142 29.56 13.78 19.94
CA ARG A 142 30.72 14.69 19.90
C ARG A 142 30.44 16.07 19.31
N LYS A 143 29.43 16.21 18.43
CA LYS A 143 29.24 17.47 17.68
C LYS A 143 28.45 18.46 18.53
N LEU A 144 29.04 19.63 18.75
CA LEU A 144 28.34 20.76 19.35
C LEU A 144 27.32 21.32 18.38
N VAL A 145 26.19 21.77 18.89
CA VAL A 145 25.13 22.41 18.10
C VAL A 145 24.76 23.75 18.73
N SER A 146 24.38 24.69 17.91
CA SER A 146 23.88 26.00 18.29
C SER A 146 22.40 26.16 17.93
N GLN A 147 21.76 27.22 18.42
CA GLN A 147 20.46 27.63 17.92
C GLN A 147 20.53 27.84 16.42
N ASN A 148 19.58 27.27 15.67
CA ASN A 148 19.50 27.33 14.21
C ASN A 148 20.59 26.56 13.43
N SER A 149 21.47 25.79 14.09
CA SER A 149 22.35 24.86 13.36
C SER A 149 21.54 23.96 12.43
N VAL A 150 21.97 23.76 11.20
CA VAL A 150 21.40 22.80 10.26
C VAL A 150 22.19 21.50 10.37
N LEU A 151 21.50 20.40 10.62
CA LEU A 151 22.08 19.06 10.73
C LEU A 151 21.88 18.30 9.42
N PHE A 152 22.96 17.83 8.83
CA PHE A 152 22.94 17.00 7.62
C PHE A 152 23.55 15.63 7.94
N SER A 153 22.77 14.54 7.76
CA SER A 153 23.30 13.18 7.95
C SER A 153 24.24 12.78 6.83
N THR A 154 25.47 12.42 7.18
CA THR A 154 26.46 11.92 6.22
C THR A 154 26.23 10.47 5.83
N VAL A 155 25.48 9.70 6.64
CA VAL A 155 25.22 8.29 6.42
C VAL A 155 23.87 8.13 5.72
N ARG A 156 23.83 7.37 4.62
CA ARG A 156 22.66 7.17 3.78
C ARG A 156 21.97 8.49 3.41
N PRO A 157 22.67 9.41 2.71
CA PRO A 157 22.16 10.75 2.43
C PRO A 157 20.81 10.76 1.69
N TYR A 158 20.55 9.73 0.88
CA TYR A 158 19.29 9.55 0.18
C TYR A 158 18.07 9.45 1.12
N LEU A 159 18.28 9.14 2.42
CA LEU A 159 17.20 9.16 3.43
C LEU A 159 16.83 10.57 3.88
N LYS A 160 17.57 11.60 3.45
CA LYS A 160 17.28 13.01 3.73
C LYS A 160 17.06 13.31 5.23
N ASN A 161 17.88 12.71 6.12
CA ASN A 161 17.88 13.04 7.54
C ASN A 161 18.54 14.43 7.74
N ILE A 162 17.75 15.48 7.53
CA ILE A 162 18.16 16.87 7.59
C ILE A 162 17.17 17.62 8.47
N ALA A 163 17.65 18.39 9.44
CA ALA A 163 16.79 19.17 10.32
C ALA A 163 17.51 20.42 10.86
N VAL A 164 16.74 21.39 11.32
CA VAL A 164 17.23 22.60 11.99
C VAL A 164 17.04 22.46 13.49
N VAL A 165 18.03 22.85 14.27
CA VAL A 165 17.97 22.91 15.74
C VAL A 165 17.15 24.13 16.14
N ARG A 166 15.86 23.93 16.47
CA ARG A 166 14.93 25.03 16.82
C ARG A 166 14.86 25.30 18.31
N GLU A 167 15.07 24.27 19.14
CA GLU A 167 15.00 24.40 20.58
C GLU A 167 16.37 24.12 21.21
N LEU A 168 16.88 25.08 21.98
CA LEU A 168 18.13 24.96 22.72
C LEU A 168 17.91 25.21 24.22
N LYS A 169 16.82 24.61 24.75
CA LYS A 169 16.48 24.73 26.19
C LYS A 169 17.43 23.95 27.11
N GLU A 170 18.10 22.95 26.57
CA GLU A 170 19.02 22.06 27.27
C GLU A 170 20.32 21.91 26.48
N TYR A 171 21.34 21.35 27.12
CA TYR A 171 22.61 21.06 26.44
C TYR A 171 22.41 19.91 25.44
N LEU A 172 22.59 20.20 24.17
CA LEU A 172 22.40 19.27 23.07
C LEU A 172 23.75 18.86 22.47
N ILE A 173 23.91 17.59 22.19
CA ILE A 173 25.06 17.03 21.47
C ILE A 173 24.56 16.18 20.30
N ALA A 174 25.06 16.45 19.11
CA ALA A 174 24.74 15.65 17.94
C ALA A 174 25.79 14.56 17.69
N SER A 175 25.36 13.53 16.98
CA SER A 175 26.22 12.43 16.52
C SER A 175 27.26 12.92 15.50
N THR A 176 28.44 12.28 15.48
CA THR A 176 29.41 12.45 14.39
C THR A 176 28.91 12.01 13.02
N ALA A 177 27.76 11.34 12.95
CA ALA A 177 27.07 11.04 11.71
C ALA A 177 26.45 12.29 11.05
N PHE A 178 26.46 13.44 11.73
CA PHE A 178 26.02 14.71 11.15
C PHE A 178 27.18 15.64 10.80
N ILE A 179 27.02 16.35 9.71
CA ILE A 179 27.67 17.66 9.52
C ILE A 179 26.75 18.68 10.16
N VAL A 180 27.31 19.49 11.05
CA VAL A 180 26.64 20.64 11.69
C VAL A 180 27.04 21.90 10.95
N LEU A 181 26.03 22.61 10.45
CA LEU A 181 26.24 23.83 9.66
C LEU A 181 25.67 25.02 10.42
N ASP A 182 26.56 25.80 11.01
CA ASP A 182 26.25 27.12 11.55
C ASP A 182 26.56 28.18 10.48
N THR A 183 25.66 29.12 10.22
CA THR A 183 25.74 30.01 9.05
C THR A 183 25.04 31.33 9.31
N LEU A 184 25.32 32.36 8.47
CA LEU A 184 24.53 33.59 8.38
C LEU A 184 23.41 33.51 7.33
N LEU A 185 23.31 32.42 6.58
CA LEU A 185 22.18 32.19 5.70
C LEU A 185 20.90 31.98 6.52
N ASN A 186 19.75 32.17 5.88
CA ASN A 186 18.52 31.65 6.47
C ASN A 186 18.61 30.11 6.54
N GLU A 187 18.55 29.57 7.73
CA GLU A 187 18.71 28.13 8.02
C GLU A 187 17.58 27.27 7.38
N THR A 188 16.41 27.86 7.18
CA THR A 188 15.30 27.17 6.49
C THR A 188 15.56 27.08 4.99
N TYR A 189 16.13 28.17 4.37
CA TYR A 189 16.58 28.12 2.99
C TYR A 189 17.66 27.04 2.81
N LEU A 190 18.68 27.04 3.67
CA LEU A 190 19.73 26.04 3.62
C LEU A 190 19.16 24.61 3.76
N LYS A 191 18.24 24.39 4.69
CA LYS A 191 17.56 23.10 4.84
C LYS A 191 16.86 22.68 3.53
N TYR A 192 16.08 23.56 2.89
CA TYR A 192 15.41 23.23 1.65
C TYR A 192 16.38 22.97 0.49
N TYR A 193 17.48 23.74 0.43
CA TYR A 193 18.52 23.47 -0.56
C TYR A 193 19.11 22.07 -0.40
N LEU A 194 19.48 21.71 0.83
CA LEU A 194 20.03 20.39 1.14
C LEU A 194 19.03 19.24 0.91
N LEU A 195 17.73 19.51 1.00
CA LEU A 195 16.65 18.53 0.73
C LEU A 195 16.36 18.35 -0.76
N SER A 196 16.82 19.25 -1.62
CA SER A 196 16.56 19.17 -3.06
C SER A 196 17.19 17.92 -3.68
N ASP A 197 16.48 17.30 -4.64
CA ASP A 197 16.95 16.08 -5.29
C ASP A 197 18.28 16.30 -6.02
N ASN A 198 18.48 17.46 -6.64
CA ASN A 198 19.74 17.82 -7.28
C ASN A 198 20.90 17.77 -6.29
N PHE A 199 20.75 18.38 -5.11
CA PHE A 199 21.81 18.36 -4.10
C PHE A 199 22.06 16.95 -3.56
N ILE A 200 21.02 16.22 -3.21
CA ILE A 200 21.12 14.84 -2.70
C ILE A 200 21.78 13.90 -3.72
N ASN A 201 21.44 14.03 -5.01
CA ASN A 201 22.06 13.23 -6.06
C ASN A 201 23.58 13.51 -6.17
N ARG A 202 23.99 14.78 -6.06
CA ARG A 202 25.41 15.15 -6.04
C ARG A 202 26.15 14.61 -4.80
N VAL A 203 25.47 14.60 -3.64
CA VAL A 203 26.00 13.98 -2.42
C VAL A 203 26.15 12.47 -2.62
N ASN A 204 25.13 11.80 -3.16
CA ASN A 204 25.16 10.35 -3.40
C ASN A 204 26.31 9.96 -4.37
N ASN A 205 26.52 10.74 -5.43
CA ASN A 205 27.60 10.51 -6.40
C ASN A 205 29.00 10.66 -5.79
N LYS A 206 29.14 11.43 -4.69
CA LYS A 206 30.40 11.60 -3.94
C LYS A 206 30.48 10.68 -2.70
N SER A 207 29.44 9.91 -2.42
CA SER A 207 29.41 8.96 -1.31
C SER A 207 30.12 7.66 -1.66
N THR A 208 30.66 6.98 -0.65
CA THR A 208 31.34 5.68 -0.77
C THR A 208 30.64 4.64 0.09
N GLY A 209 30.78 3.36 -0.30
CA GLY A 209 30.13 2.22 0.37
C GLY A 209 28.84 1.76 -0.32
N THR A 210 28.64 0.43 -0.42
CA THR A 210 27.48 -0.17 -1.11
C THR A 210 26.26 -0.31 -0.20
N SER A 211 26.39 -0.95 0.95
CA SER A 211 25.26 -1.19 1.89
C SER A 211 24.95 0.01 2.78
N TYR A 212 25.95 0.81 3.10
CA TYR A 212 25.86 2.00 3.94
C TYR A 212 26.60 3.17 3.29
N PRO A 213 26.09 3.71 2.16
CA PRO A 213 26.77 4.83 1.50
C PRO A 213 26.88 6.01 2.45
N ALA A 214 28.06 6.60 2.48
CA ALA A 214 28.35 7.77 3.31
C ALA A 214 29.24 8.76 2.57
N ILE A 215 29.00 10.05 2.80
CA ILE A 215 29.87 11.13 2.34
C ILE A 215 30.78 11.56 3.48
N ASN A 216 32.06 11.75 3.20
CA ASN A 216 32.98 12.34 4.16
C ASN A 216 32.94 13.87 4.13
N ASP A 217 33.43 14.52 5.20
CA ASP A 217 33.42 15.97 5.34
C ASP A 217 34.17 16.67 4.17
N TYR A 218 35.25 16.08 3.68
CA TYR A 218 36.02 16.65 2.56
C TYR A 218 35.19 16.72 1.27
N ASN A 219 34.61 15.62 0.85
CA ASN A 219 33.80 15.56 -0.36
C ASN A 219 32.53 16.42 -0.24
N PHE A 220 31.92 16.48 0.94
CA PHE A 220 30.75 17.33 1.19
C PHE A 220 31.16 18.82 1.05
N ASN A 221 32.27 19.23 1.63
CA ASN A 221 32.76 20.59 1.61
C ASN A 221 33.08 21.13 0.19
N LEU A 222 33.37 20.24 -0.75
CA LEU A 222 33.63 20.57 -2.16
C LEU A 222 32.35 20.73 -3.00
N LEU A 223 31.18 20.38 -2.47
CA LEU A 223 29.92 20.53 -3.21
C LEU A 223 29.61 22.04 -3.40
N LEU A 224 28.96 22.32 -4.52
CA LEU A 224 28.49 23.67 -4.85
C LEU A 224 27.12 23.93 -4.27
N ILE A 225 26.87 25.14 -3.85
CA ILE A 225 25.57 25.67 -3.46
C ILE A 225 25.31 26.97 -4.19
N ALA A 226 24.10 27.15 -4.72
CA ALA A 226 23.63 28.41 -5.24
C ALA A 226 23.22 29.30 -4.08
N LEU A 227 23.76 30.50 -4.02
CA LEU A 227 23.55 31.46 -2.94
C LEU A 227 22.76 32.66 -3.46
N PRO A 228 21.48 32.83 -3.08
CA PRO A 228 20.70 34.03 -3.36
C PRO A 228 21.00 35.16 -2.36
N PRO A 229 20.60 36.40 -2.68
CA PRO A 229 20.51 37.49 -1.71
C PRO A 229 19.72 37.08 -0.47
N LEU A 230 20.09 37.60 0.72
CA LEU A 230 19.45 37.17 1.98
C LEU A 230 17.94 37.49 2.02
N SER A 231 17.52 38.62 1.46
CA SER A 231 16.12 39.00 1.32
C SER A 231 15.34 38.05 0.38
N GLU A 232 16.00 37.59 -0.68
CA GLU A 232 15.40 36.60 -1.60
C GLU A 232 15.28 35.23 -0.97
N GLN A 233 16.22 34.79 -0.11
CA GLN A 233 16.09 33.54 0.64
C GLN A 233 14.78 33.50 1.42
N GLN A 234 14.35 34.59 2.05
CA GLN A 234 13.10 34.66 2.78
C GLN A 234 11.89 34.54 1.85
N ARG A 235 11.89 35.26 0.71
CA ARG A 235 10.81 35.15 -0.29
C ARG A 235 10.70 33.73 -0.88
N ILE A 236 11.83 33.08 -1.11
CA ILE A 236 11.88 31.69 -1.58
C ILE A 236 11.25 30.76 -0.56
N ILE A 237 11.56 30.91 0.74
CA ILE A 237 10.98 30.09 1.80
C ILE A 237 9.45 30.24 1.84
N GLU A 238 8.97 31.48 1.87
CA GLU A 238 7.52 31.78 1.90
C GLU A 238 6.81 31.17 0.68
N ALA A 239 7.41 31.26 -0.52
CA ALA A 239 6.87 30.68 -1.71
C ALA A 239 6.88 29.13 -1.68
N ILE A 240 7.95 28.52 -1.16
CA ILE A 240 8.04 27.06 -0.97
C ILE A 240 6.96 26.61 0.00
N GLU A 241 6.84 27.22 1.19
CA GLU A 241 5.91 26.83 2.22
C GLU A 241 4.46 26.96 1.75
N SER A 242 4.11 28.08 1.11
CA SER A 242 2.80 28.28 0.50
C SER A 242 2.49 27.27 -0.61
N ALA A 243 3.48 26.93 -1.43
CA ALA A 243 3.30 25.92 -2.47
C ALA A 243 3.17 24.50 -1.88
N LEU A 244 3.94 24.16 -0.86
CA LEU A 244 3.87 22.85 -0.19
C LEU A 244 2.54 22.65 0.53
N GLU A 245 1.95 23.67 1.12
CA GLU A 245 0.60 23.61 1.71
C GLU A 245 -0.45 23.19 0.67
N LYS A 246 -0.42 23.80 -0.53
CA LYS A 246 -1.29 23.42 -1.64
C LYS A 246 -1.02 22.01 -2.16
N VAL A 247 0.23 21.56 -2.12
CA VAL A 247 0.57 20.18 -2.49
C VAL A 247 0.05 19.19 -1.48
N ASP A 248 0.00 19.52 -0.19
CA ASP A 248 -0.57 18.65 0.83
C ASP A 248 -2.10 18.53 0.66
N GLU A 249 -2.81 19.61 0.34
CA GLU A 249 -4.24 19.57 -0.04
C GLU A 249 -4.47 18.71 -1.30
N TYR A 250 -3.62 18.86 -2.32
CA TYR A 250 -3.65 18.05 -3.53
C TYR A 250 -3.40 16.56 -3.22
N ALA A 251 -2.47 16.27 -2.30
CA ALA A 251 -2.12 14.90 -1.92
C ALA A 251 -3.30 14.16 -1.28
N GLU A 252 -4.13 14.83 -0.49
CA GLU A 252 -5.35 14.23 0.07
C GLU A 252 -6.31 13.79 -1.05
N SER A 253 -6.54 14.67 -2.02
CA SER A 253 -7.41 14.38 -3.16
C SER A 253 -6.83 13.30 -4.06
N TYR A 254 -5.53 13.34 -4.34
CA TYR A 254 -4.81 12.37 -5.14
C TYR A 254 -4.87 10.97 -4.52
N ASN A 255 -4.55 10.85 -3.22
CA ASN A 255 -4.57 9.57 -2.51
C ASN A 255 -5.99 8.99 -2.44
N ARG A 256 -7.01 9.87 -2.27
CA ARG A 256 -8.41 9.45 -2.29
C ARG A 256 -8.81 8.90 -3.66
N LEU A 257 -8.37 9.55 -4.74
CA LEU A 257 -8.64 9.08 -6.10
C LEU A 257 -7.96 7.73 -6.36
N GLU A 258 -6.68 7.58 -6.01
CA GLU A 258 -5.96 6.30 -6.15
C GLU A 258 -6.65 5.17 -5.37
N GLN A 259 -7.15 5.48 -4.16
CA GLN A 259 -7.88 4.48 -3.38
C GLN A 259 -9.20 4.10 -4.06
N LEU A 260 -9.94 5.09 -4.57
CA LEU A 260 -11.17 4.85 -5.31
C LEU A 260 -10.93 4.00 -6.56
N ASP A 261 -9.90 4.32 -7.32
CA ASP A 261 -9.55 3.55 -8.54
C ASP A 261 -9.22 2.09 -8.21
N LYS A 262 -8.49 1.84 -7.13
CA LYS A 262 -8.17 0.47 -6.67
C LYS A 262 -9.39 -0.31 -6.19
N GLU A 263 -10.33 0.36 -5.52
CA GLU A 263 -11.52 -0.29 -4.94
C GLU A 263 -12.70 -0.39 -5.93
N PHE A 264 -12.70 0.46 -6.96
CA PHE A 264 -13.81 0.60 -7.90
C PHE A 264 -14.18 -0.70 -8.60
N PRO A 265 -13.23 -1.50 -9.16
CA PRO A 265 -13.57 -2.75 -9.83
C PRO A 265 -14.29 -3.74 -8.93
N ASP A 266 -13.81 -3.91 -7.70
CA ASP A 266 -14.42 -4.83 -6.74
C ASP A 266 -15.80 -4.35 -6.28
N LYS A 267 -15.97 -3.04 -6.07
CA LYS A 267 -17.27 -2.44 -5.71
C LYS A 267 -18.26 -2.59 -6.85
N LEU A 268 -17.82 -2.39 -8.08
CA LEU A 268 -18.66 -2.54 -9.27
C LEU A 268 -19.10 -3.99 -9.47
N LYS A 269 -18.19 -4.96 -9.36
CA LYS A 269 -18.52 -6.39 -9.41
C LYS A 269 -19.55 -6.78 -8.35
N LYS A 270 -19.38 -6.31 -7.11
CA LYS A 270 -20.34 -6.52 -6.02
C LYS A 270 -21.71 -5.91 -6.31
N SER A 271 -21.74 -4.72 -6.88
CA SER A 271 -22.99 -4.06 -7.29
C SER A 271 -23.71 -4.83 -8.39
N ILE A 272 -22.98 -5.32 -9.39
CA ILE A 272 -23.53 -6.16 -10.47
C ILE A 272 -24.17 -7.44 -9.90
N LEU A 273 -23.49 -8.13 -8.99
CA LEU A 273 -24.04 -9.30 -8.32
C LEU A 273 -25.31 -8.98 -7.54
N GLN A 274 -25.34 -7.85 -6.85
CA GLN A 274 -26.53 -7.41 -6.11
C GLN A 274 -27.70 -7.12 -7.04
N TYR A 275 -27.47 -6.43 -8.16
CA TYR A 275 -28.50 -6.17 -9.17
C TYR A 275 -29.01 -7.46 -9.80
N ALA A 276 -28.11 -8.40 -10.08
CA ALA A 276 -28.46 -9.72 -10.64
C ALA A 276 -29.40 -10.46 -9.70
N MET A 277 -29.11 -10.51 -8.40
CA MET A 277 -29.92 -11.23 -7.42
C MET A 277 -31.25 -10.53 -7.07
N GLN A 278 -31.44 -9.30 -7.54
CA GLN A 278 -32.72 -8.58 -7.48
C GLN A 278 -33.54 -8.68 -8.77
N GLY A 279 -33.08 -9.47 -9.76
CA GLY A 279 -33.74 -9.60 -11.06
C GLY A 279 -33.70 -8.33 -11.93
N LYS A 280 -32.71 -7.45 -11.69
CA LYS A 280 -32.59 -6.13 -12.39
C LYS A 280 -31.50 -6.11 -13.46
N LEU A 281 -30.75 -7.21 -13.62
CA LEU A 281 -29.59 -7.25 -14.53
C LEU A 281 -29.96 -7.60 -15.97
N VAL A 282 -30.99 -8.38 -16.16
CA VAL A 282 -31.53 -8.79 -17.46
C VAL A 282 -33.04 -8.55 -17.51
N GLU A 283 -33.57 -8.36 -18.72
CA GLU A 283 -35.01 -8.25 -18.92
C GLU A 283 -35.69 -9.58 -18.71
N GLN A 284 -36.90 -9.53 -18.15
CA GLN A 284 -37.77 -10.70 -17.99
C GLN A 284 -38.31 -11.09 -19.36
N ASP A 285 -38.15 -12.35 -19.78
CA ASP A 285 -38.74 -12.88 -21.00
C ASP A 285 -40.08 -13.60 -20.68
N PRO A 286 -41.20 -13.10 -21.21
CA PRO A 286 -42.49 -13.74 -20.98
C PRO A 286 -42.60 -15.14 -21.60
N ASN A 287 -41.68 -15.51 -22.49
CA ASN A 287 -41.63 -16.85 -23.12
C ASN A 287 -40.78 -17.84 -22.31
N ASP A 288 -40.12 -17.38 -21.25
CA ASP A 288 -39.39 -18.31 -20.37
C ASP A 288 -40.34 -19.33 -19.74
N GLU A 289 -39.81 -20.52 -19.54
CA GLU A 289 -40.49 -21.56 -18.77
C GLU A 289 -40.82 -20.98 -17.38
N SER A 290 -42.07 -21.18 -16.93
CA SER A 290 -42.44 -20.62 -15.61
C SER A 290 -41.66 -21.28 -14.46
N VAL A 291 -41.52 -20.56 -13.36
CA VAL A 291 -40.84 -21.12 -12.17
C VAL A 291 -41.58 -22.33 -11.58
N GLU A 292 -42.91 -22.45 -11.79
CA GLU A 292 -43.70 -23.61 -11.41
C GLU A 292 -43.21 -24.85 -12.14
N VAL A 293 -42.90 -24.75 -13.44
CA VAL A 293 -42.35 -25.88 -14.23
C VAL A 293 -40.97 -26.27 -13.69
N LEU A 294 -40.13 -25.29 -13.31
CA LEU A 294 -38.86 -25.58 -12.68
C LEU A 294 -39.04 -26.29 -11.34
N LEU A 295 -39.99 -25.84 -10.50
CA LEU A 295 -40.32 -26.51 -9.24
C LEU A 295 -40.85 -27.94 -9.44
N GLU A 296 -41.65 -28.19 -10.47
CA GLU A 296 -42.09 -29.54 -10.83
C GLU A 296 -40.92 -30.44 -11.22
N LYS A 297 -39.97 -29.94 -12.00
CA LYS A 297 -38.73 -30.67 -12.33
C LYS A 297 -37.93 -31.01 -11.07
N ILE A 298 -37.78 -30.05 -10.13
CA ILE A 298 -37.12 -30.30 -8.85
C ILE A 298 -37.85 -31.37 -8.03
N ARG A 299 -39.21 -31.32 -7.98
CA ARG A 299 -40.02 -32.33 -7.28
C ARG A 299 -39.85 -33.69 -7.92
N ALA A 300 -39.90 -33.79 -9.25
CA ALA A 300 -39.71 -35.05 -9.97
C ALA A 300 -38.32 -35.67 -9.69
N GLU A 301 -37.28 -34.88 -9.70
CA GLU A 301 -35.93 -35.38 -9.38
C GLU A 301 -35.84 -35.82 -7.91
N LYS A 302 -36.41 -35.08 -6.97
CA LYS A 302 -36.48 -35.48 -5.57
C LYS A 302 -37.28 -36.78 -5.38
N GLN A 303 -38.39 -36.93 -6.08
CA GLN A 303 -39.20 -38.17 -6.04
C GLN A 303 -38.38 -39.36 -6.51
N LYS A 304 -37.66 -39.23 -7.64
CA LYS A 304 -36.76 -40.27 -8.14
C LYS A 304 -35.68 -40.63 -7.12
N LEU A 305 -35.05 -39.65 -6.51
CA LEU A 305 -34.03 -39.86 -5.47
C LEU A 305 -34.60 -40.56 -4.22
N PHE A 306 -35.86 -40.29 -3.90
CA PHE A 306 -36.56 -41.00 -2.81
C PHE A 306 -36.84 -42.45 -3.16
N GLU A 307 -37.32 -42.74 -4.35
CA GLU A 307 -37.56 -44.10 -4.84
C GLU A 307 -36.25 -44.91 -4.92
N GLU A 308 -35.15 -44.28 -5.25
CA GLU A 308 -33.80 -44.87 -5.21
C GLU A 308 -33.25 -45.03 -3.77
N GLY A 309 -34.01 -44.63 -2.74
CA GLY A 309 -33.59 -44.70 -1.34
C GLY A 309 -32.46 -43.72 -0.94
N LYS A 310 -32.23 -42.70 -1.77
CA LYS A 310 -31.14 -41.73 -1.59
C LYS A 310 -31.53 -40.58 -0.67
N ILE A 311 -32.81 -40.22 -0.57
CA ILE A 311 -33.32 -39.20 0.34
C ILE A 311 -34.46 -39.74 1.21
N LYS A 312 -34.79 -39.05 2.30
CA LYS A 312 -35.87 -39.43 3.22
C LYS A 312 -37.14 -38.70 2.83
N LYS A 313 -38.29 -39.29 3.19
CA LYS A 313 -39.63 -38.72 2.93
C LYS A 313 -39.74 -37.24 3.37
N LYS A 314 -39.12 -36.87 4.48
CA LYS A 314 -39.10 -35.47 4.99
C LYS A 314 -38.36 -34.50 4.10
N ASP A 315 -37.52 -34.96 3.18
CA ASP A 315 -36.70 -34.15 2.29
C ASP A 315 -37.35 -33.94 0.92
N LEU A 316 -38.55 -34.51 0.70
CA LEU A 316 -39.35 -34.34 -0.53
C LEU A 316 -39.92 -32.93 -0.67
N ASP A 317 -40.37 -32.36 0.45
CA ASP A 317 -41.04 -31.07 0.44
C ASP A 317 -40.06 -29.95 0.08
N ILE A 318 -40.52 -29.01 -0.78
CA ILE A 318 -39.80 -27.78 -1.10
C ILE A 318 -40.33 -26.67 -0.20
N SER A 319 -39.45 -26.04 0.55
CA SER A 319 -39.79 -24.93 1.44
C SER A 319 -39.88 -23.62 0.63
N ILE A 320 -41.02 -23.37 -0.01
CA ILE A 320 -41.30 -22.08 -0.66
C ILE A 320 -41.56 -21.04 0.44
N VAL A 321 -40.83 -19.93 0.38
CA VAL A 321 -41.04 -18.81 1.28
C VAL A 321 -41.86 -17.76 0.55
N SER A 322 -43.11 -17.57 1.00
CA SER A 322 -43.93 -16.46 0.50
C SER A 322 -43.33 -15.14 0.96
N GLN A 323 -43.34 -14.14 0.09
CA GLN A 323 -43.06 -12.77 0.52
C GLN A 323 -44.06 -12.37 1.60
N GLY A 324 -43.60 -12.18 2.83
CA GLY A 324 -44.39 -11.55 3.87
C GLY A 324 -44.56 -10.06 3.58
N ASP A 325 -45.55 -9.42 4.23
CA ASP A 325 -45.83 -7.99 4.09
C ASP A 325 -44.64 -7.06 4.52
N ASP A 326 -43.61 -7.64 5.12
CA ASP A 326 -42.48 -6.92 5.68
C ASP A 326 -41.28 -6.72 4.69
N ASN A 327 -41.35 -7.23 3.48
CA ASN A 327 -40.33 -7.06 2.41
C ASN A 327 -38.87 -7.25 2.86
N SER A 328 -38.65 -7.95 3.97
CA SER A 328 -37.39 -7.91 4.74
C SER A 328 -36.22 -8.65 4.14
N TYR A 329 -36.41 -9.47 3.10
CA TYR A 329 -35.33 -10.35 2.63
C TYR A 329 -34.59 -9.92 1.36
N TYR A 330 -35.26 -9.40 0.30
CA TYR A 330 -34.59 -9.11 -0.98
C TYR A 330 -35.08 -7.85 -1.71
N GLY A 331 -35.96 -7.05 -1.13
CA GLY A 331 -36.66 -6.03 -1.87
C GLY A 331 -37.64 -6.68 -2.88
N ASN A 332 -38.10 -5.91 -3.87
CA ASN A 332 -38.99 -6.44 -4.91
C ASN A 332 -38.20 -7.31 -5.89
N ILE A 333 -38.30 -8.64 -5.76
CA ILE A 333 -37.88 -9.57 -6.81
C ILE A 333 -38.96 -9.67 -7.88
N PRO A 334 -38.65 -10.09 -9.12
CA PRO A 334 -39.63 -10.30 -10.18
C PRO A 334 -40.72 -11.32 -9.76
N MET A 335 -41.94 -11.12 -10.27
CA MET A 335 -43.07 -11.98 -9.90
C MET A 335 -42.94 -13.44 -10.41
N ASN A 336 -42.12 -13.67 -11.43
CA ASN A 336 -41.82 -14.99 -11.98
C ASN A 336 -40.64 -15.69 -11.26
N TRP A 337 -40.12 -15.10 -10.15
CA TRP A 337 -39.13 -15.75 -9.31
C TRP A 337 -39.77 -16.35 -8.05
N VAL A 338 -39.13 -17.36 -7.49
CA VAL A 338 -39.52 -17.97 -6.23
C VAL A 338 -38.39 -17.90 -5.22
N VAL A 339 -38.71 -17.70 -3.97
CA VAL A 339 -37.71 -17.79 -2.88
C VAL A 339 -37.83 -19.14 -2.21
N ILE A 340 -36.75 -19.91 -2.24
CA ILE A 340 -36.69 -21.25 -1.65
C ILE A 340 -35.45 -21.41 -0.78
N LYS A 341 -35.44 -22.40 0.09
CA LYS A 341 -34.23 -22.71 0.86
C LYS A 341 -33.21 -23.41 -0.02
N ILE A 342 -31.96 -23.07 0.20
CA ILE A 342 -30.85 -23.60 -0.60
C ILE A 342 -30.83 -25.15 -0.54
N LYS A 343 -31.21 -25.76 0.58
CA LYS A 343 -31.30 -27.23 0.74
C LYS A 343 -32.23 -27.92 -0.30
N ASP A 344 -33.17 -27.17 -0.89
CA ASP A 344 -34.18 -27.72 -1.76
C ASP A 344 -33.75 -27.84 -3.22
N ILE A 345 -32.63 -27.22 -3.59
CA ILE A 345 -32.06 -27.22 -4.96
C ILE A 345 -30.84 -28.12 -5.12
N PHE A 346 -30.53 -28.95 -4.12
CA PHE A 346 -29.37 -29.84 -4.18
C PHE A 346 -29.72 -31.27 -4.50
N ASN A 347 -28.86 -31.88 -5.31
CA ASN A 347 -28.89 -33.30 -5.57
C ASN A 347 -28.39 -34.04 -4.33
N ASP A 348 -29.23 -34.86 -3.75
CA ASP A 348 -28.82 -35.60 -2.57
C ASP A 348 -28.86 -37.09 -2.75
N ILE A 349 -27.71 -37.68 -2.90
CA ILE A 349 -27.49 -39.06 -2.48
C ILE A 349 -27.25 -39.12 -0.97
N THR A 350 -26.91 -38.00 -0.32
CA THR A 350 -26.69 -37.84 1.12
C THR A 350 -26.59 -36.40 1.53
N SER A 351 -27.57 -35.53 1.14
CA SER A 351 -27.52 -34.08 1.34
C SER A 351 -26.17 -33.47 0.96
N TYR A 352 -25.97 -33.21 -0.33
CA TYR A 352 -24.71 -32.67 -0.84
C TYR A 352 -24.46 -31.21 -0.54
N ILE A 353 -24.81 -30.84 0.68
CA ILE A 353 -24.07 -29.83 1.43
C ILE A 353 -23.28 -30.62 2.47
N GLN A 354 -22.14 -31.12 2.09
CA GLN A 354 -21.29 -31.91 2.99
C GLN A 354 -19.96 -31.20 3.22
N ARG A 355 -19.59 -31.19 4.50
CA ARG A 355 -18.24 -30.87 4.89
C ARG A 355 -17.31 -32.00 4.46
N GLY A 356 -16.11 -31.64 3.99
CA GLY A 356 -15.05 -32.58 3.69
C GLY A 356 -14.61 -33.39 4.93
N LYS A 357 -13.74 -34.36 4.73
CA LYS A 357 -13.18 -35.21 5.77
C LYS A 357 -11.74 -34.77 6.09
N SER A 358 -11.36 -34.85 7.36
CA SER A 358 -9.95 -34.59 7.77
C SER A 358 -9.04 -35.66 7.17
N PRO A 359 -8.06 -35.27 6.33
CA PRO A 359 -7.19 -36.22 5.66
C PRO A 359 -5.96 -36.58 6.51
N LYS A 360 -5.41 -37.77 6.26
CA LYS A 360 -4.01 -38.08 6.57
C LYS A 360 -3.18 -37.67 5.36
N TYR A 361 -2.27 -36.74 5.55
CA TYR A 361 -1.48 -36.16 4.43
C TYR A 361 -0.27 -37.01 4.08
N SER A 362 0.12 -36.97 2.78
CA SER A 362 1.31 -37.59 2.23
C SER A 362 2.02 -36.62 1.28
N ASN A 363 3.28 -36.87 1.00
CA ASN A 363 4.04 -36.14 -0.02
C ASN A 363 3.95 -36.81 -1.41
N ILE A 364 3.19 -37.91 -1.54
CA ILE A 364 2.99 -38.62 -2.81
C ILE A 364 1.90 -37.89 -3.62
N PRO A 365 2.19 -37.29 -4.78
CA PRO A 365 1.26 -36.42 -5.49
C PRO A 365 0.30 -37.21 -6.41
N ILE A 366 -0.58 -38.04 -5.82
CA ILE A 366 -1.53 -38.85 -6.58
C ILE A 366 -2.97 -38.45 -6.28
N TYR A 367 -3.32 -38.29 -5.02
CA TYR A 367 -4.71 -38.09 -4.57
C TYR A 367 -4.88 -36.72 -3.91
N PRO A 368 -5.21 -35.66 -4.69
CA PRO A 368 -5.29 -34.31 -4.17
C PRO A 368 -6.49 -34.13 -3.23
N VAL A 369 -6.26 -33.36 -2.17
CA VAL A 369 -7.30 -32.89 -1.27
C VAL A 369 -7.41 -31.37 -1.37
N ILE A 370 -8.60 -30.90 -1.64
CA ILE A 370 -8.91 -29.49 -1.82
C ILE A 370 -9.15 -28.88 -0.46
N ALA A 371 -8.18 -28.07 -0.03
CA ALA A 371 -8.21 -27.31 1.22
C ALA A 371 -8.58 -25.84 0.93
N GLN A 372 -8.79 -25.07 1.98
CA GLN A 372 -9.14 -23.64 1.90
C GLN A 372 -8.25 -22.81 0.97
N LYS A 373 -6.96 -23.15 0.88
CA LYS A 373 -5.99 -22.42 0.02
C LYS A 373 -6.25 -22.62 -1.47
N CYS A 374 -6.92 -23.72 -1.85
CA CYS A 374 -7.27 -23.98 -3.24
C CYS A 374 -8.44 -23.12 -3.72
N ASN A 375 -9.24 -22.58 -2.79
CA ASN A 375 -10.37 -21.71 -3.08
C ASN A 375 -9.95 -20.25 -2.90
N GLN A 376 -9.81 -19.55 -3.99
CA GLN A 376 -9.49 -18.13 -4.03
C GLN A 376 -10.64 -17.34 -4.67
N TRP A 377 -10.71 -16.04 -4.42
CA TRP A 377 -11.68 -15.19 -5.12
C TRP A 377 -11.44 -15.13 -6.64
N SER A 378 -10.22 -15.45 -7.07
CA SER A 378 -9.86 -15.64 -8.49
C SER A 378 -10.26 -17.00 -9.07
N GLY A 379 -10.85 -17.89 -8.26
CA GLY A 379 -11.28 -19.20 -8.67
C GLY A 379 -10.52 -20.36 -8.01
N PHE A 380 -10.69 -21.56 -8.56
CA PHE A 380 -10.06 -22.79 -8.09
C PHE A 380 -8.64 -22.96 -8.64
N SER A 381 -7.70 -23.33 -7.76
CA SER A 381 -6.34 -23.75 -8.14
C SER A 381 -5.99 -25.10 -7.54
N ILE A 382 -5.66 -26.07 -8.40
CA ILE A 382 -5.19 -27.42 -8.01
C ILE A 382 -3.74 -27.38 -7.51
N ASP A 383 -2.93 -26.41 -7.95
CA ASP A 383 -1.49 -26.30 -7.61
C ASP A 383 -1.25 -26.10 -6.11
N LEU A 384 -2.27 -25.61 -5.40
CA LEU A 384 -2.25 -25.40 -3.96
C LEU A 384 -2.79 -26.60 -3.16
N ALA A 385 -3.19 -27.69 -3.86
CA ALA A 385 -3.68 -28.87 -3.21
C ALA A 385 -2.58 -29.62 -2.44
N ARG A 386 -2.97 -30.27 -1.35
CA ARG A 386 -2.16 -31.26 -0.65
C ARG A 386 -2.63 -32.64 -1.07
N PHE A 387 -1.86 -33.67 -0.74
CA PHE A 387 -2.18 -35.03 -1.12
C PHE A 387 -2.45 -35.89 0.11
N ILE A 388 -3.36 -36.84 -0.02
CA ILE A 388 -3.65 -37.80 1.04
C ILE A 388 -2.80 -39.04 0.89
N ASP A 389 -2.61 -39.74 2.01
CA ASP A 389 -1.92 -41.00 2.05
C ASP A 389 -2.67 -42.04 1.22
N PRO A 390 -2.04 -42.65 0.19
CA PRO A 390 -2.65 -43.64 -0.68
C PRO A 390 -3.30 -44.82 0.08
N GLU A 391 -2.75 -45.19 1.25
CA GLU A 391 -3.33 -46.28 2.06
C GLU A 391 -4.70 -45.93 2.62
N THR A 392 -5.05 -44.63 2.71
CA THR A 392 -6.33 -44.17 3.30
C THR A 392 -7.41 -43.86 2.25
N VAL A 393 -7.09 -43.90 0.96
CA VAL A 393 -8.00 -43.56 -0.16
C VAL A 393 -9.29 -44.41 -0.14
N HIS A 394 -9.18 -45.68 0.18
CA HIS A 394 -10.33 -46.61 0.26
C HIS A 394 -11.39 -46.20 1.31
N SER A 395 -11.00 -45.32 2.26
CA SER A 395 -11.93 -44.81 3.27
C SER A 395 -12.84 -43.68 2.75
N TYR A 396 -12.62 -43.20 1.50
CA TYR A 396 -13.44 -42.19 0.86
C TYR A 396 -14.48 -42.84 -0.06
N GLN A 397 -15.75 -42.61 0.25
CA GLN A 397 -16.86 -43.07 -0.58
C GLN A 397 -16.86 -42.32 -1.92
N LYS A 398 -17.36 -42.97 -2.99
CA LYS A 398 -17.43 -42.37 -4.35
C LYS A 398 -18.21 -41.06 -4.39
N GLU A 399 -19.21 -40.93 -3.53
CA GLU A 399 -20.04 -39.73 -3.39
C GLU A 399 -19.25 -38.50 -2.93
N ARG A 400 -18.12 -38.69 -2.21
CA ARG A 400 -17.24 -37.61 -1.74
C ARG A 400 -16.26 -37.11 -2.78
N LEU A 401 -16.14 -37.81 -3.91
CA LEU A 401 -15.32 -37.34 -5.01
C LEU A 401 -15.94 -36.08 -5.59
N LEU A 402 -15.10 -35.08 -5.80
CA LEU A 402 -15.49 -33.82 -6.45
C LEU A 402 -15.85 -34.11 -7.91
N ARG A 403 -16.86 -33.42 -8.41
CA ARG A 403 -17.34 -33.47 -9.80
C ARG A 403 -17.35 -32.09 -10.39
N ASP A 404 -17.31 -32.01 -11.70
CA ASP A 404 -17.40 -30.74 -12.40
C ASP A 404 -18.65 -29.95 -11.98
N GLY A 405 -18.51 -28.68 -11.70
CA GLY A 405 -19.60 -27.83 -11.21
C GLY A 405 -19.85 -27.87 -9.70
N ASP A 406 -19.14 -28.71 -8.91
CA ASP A 406 -19.24 -28.67 -7.46
C ASP A 406 -18.76 -27.32 -6.92
N LEU A 407 -19.56 -26.70 -6.05
CA LEU A 407 -19.20 -25.47 -5.36
C LEU A 407 -18.43 -25.82 -4.08
N MET A 408 -17.25 -25.30 -3.93
CA MET A 408 -16.37 -25.53 -2.80
C MET A 408 -16.33 -24.29 -1.92
N TRP A 409 -16.99 -24.34 -0.76
CA TRP A 409 -17.13 -23.20 0.14
C TRP A 409 -16.25 -23.35 1.38
N ASN A 410 -15.36 -22.39 1.61
CA ASN A 410 -14.57 -22.35 2.84
C ASN A 410 -15.48 -22.06 4.03
N SER A 411 -15.67 -23.05 4.86
CA SER A 411 -16.60 -23.00 6.00
C SER A 411 -15.94 -22.67 7.34
N THR A 412 -14.63 -22.48 7.38
CA THR A 412 -13.88 -22.11 8.61
C THR A 412 -12.75 -21.13 8.31
N GLY A 413 -12.19 -20.54 9.37
CA GLY A 413 -10.92 -19.79 9.35
C GLY A 413 -11.07 -18.28 9.17
N LEU A 414 -10.27 -17.53 9.95
CA LEU A 414 -10.17 -16.08 9.82
C LEU A 414 -9.60 -15.68 8.46
N GLY A 415 -10.33 -14.82 7.74
CA GLY A 415 -9.91 -14.30 6.43
C GLY A 415 -10.06 -15.26 5.25
N THR A 416 -10.53 -16.51 5.47
CA THR A 416 -10.85 -17.48 4.42
C THR A 416 -12.30 -17.90 4.42
N LEU A 417 -13.02 -17.68 5.53
CA LEU A 417 -14.45 -17.96 5.65
C LEU A 417 -15.21 -17.24 4.54
N GLY A 418 -16.11 -17.98 3.89
CA GLY A 418 -16.94 -17.43 2.82
C GLY A 418 -16.36 -17.53 1.41
N ARG A 419 -15.04 -17.73 1.24
CA ARG A 419 -14.47 -17.91 -0.10
C ARG A 419 -15.10 -19.12 -0.78
N LEU A 420 -15.45 -18.93 -2.03
CA LEU A 420 -16.15 -19.93 -2.84
C LEU A 420 -15.42 -20.10 -4.17
N ALA A 421 -15.31 -21.33 -4.64
CA ALA A 421 -14.81 -21.66 -5.97
C ALA A 421 -15.64 -22.78 -6.59
N ILE A 422 -15.68 -22.84 -7.92
CA ILE A 422 -16.26 -23.95 -8.67
C ILE A 422 -15.13 -24.93 -9.00
N TYR A 423 -15.38 -26.22 -8.71
CA TYR A 423 -14.46 -27.27 -9.13
C TYR A 423 -14.62 -27.54 -10.63
N HIS A 424 -13.50 -27.60 -11.34
CA HIS A 424 -13.44 -27.94 -12.76
C HIS A 424 -12.56 -29.17 -12.96
N GLU A 425 -13.13 -30.27 -13.50
CA GLU A 425 -12.40 -31.49 -13.77
C GLU A 425 -11.24 -31.30 -14.74
N ASN A 426 -11.42 -30.44 -15.74
CA ASN A 426 -10.37 -30.12 -16.73
C ASN A 426 -9.15 -29.42 -16.14
N LYS A 427 -9.25 -28.85 -14.94
CA LYS A 427 -8.14 -28.25 -14.19
C LYS A 427 -7.46 -29.23 -13.24
N ASN A 428 -7.96 -30.47 -13.15
CA ASN A 428 -7.40 -31.50 -12.26
C ASN A 428 -6.74 -32.63 -13.06
N PRO A 429 -5.42 -32.65 -13.23
CA PRO A 429 -4.73 -33.69 -13.98
C PRO A 429 -4.70 -35.06 -13.30
N TYR A 430 -5.12 -35.15 -12.01
CA TYR A 430 -5.05 -36.38 -11.22
C TYR A 430 -6.28 -37.29 -11.40
N GLY A 431 -7.38 -36.77 -12.00
CA GLY A 431 -8.62 -37.54 -12.20
C GLY A 431 -9.37 -37.95 -10.92
N TRP A 432 -8.90 -37.47 -9.75
CA TRP A 432 -9.45 -37.77 -8.44
C TRP A 432 -9.27 -36.56 -7.53
N ALA A 433 -10.28 -36.16 -6.77
CA ALA A 433 -10.15 -35.12 -5.74
C ALA A 433 -11.25 -35.24 -4.69
N VAL A 434 -10.96 -34.83 -3.46
CA VAL A 434 -11.91 -34.68 -2.35
C VAL A 434 -11.67 -33.36 -1.63
N ALA A 435 -12.66 -32.89 -0.90
CA ALA A 435 -12.52 -31.70 -0.03
C ALA A 435 -12.05 -32.10 1.37
N ASP A 436 -11.27 -31.21 2.01
CA ASP A 436 -10.91 -31.36 3.42
C ASP A 436 -12.02 -30.92 4.38
N SER A 437 -11.82 -31.11 5.68
CA SER A 437 -12.82 -30.80 6.71
C SER A 437 -13.11 -29.29 6.89
N HIS A 438 -12.42 -28.41 6.22
CA HIS A 438 -12.60 -26.96 6.28
C HIS A 438 -13.35 -26.41 5.05
N VAL A 439 -13.65 -27.26 4.09
CA VAL A 439 -14.39 -26.94 2.86
C VAL A 439 -15.71 -27.69 2.86
N THR A 440 -16.81 -26.96 2.65
CA THR A 440 -18.13 -27.54 2.41
C THR A 440 -18.36 -27.62 0.92
N VAL A 441 -18.70 -28.79 0.44
CA VAL A 441 -19.05 -29.03 -0.97
C VAL A 441 -20.56 -28.89 -1.14
N ILE A 442 -20.99 -28.17 -2.16
CA ILE A 442 -22.37 -27.94 -2.55
C ILE A 442 -22.52 -28.42 -4.00
N ARG A 443 -23.33 -29.43 -4.22
CA ARG A 443 -23.60 -30.00 -5.55
C ARG A 443 -25.05 -29.75 -5.94
N VAL A 444 -25.26 -28.96 -6.98
CA VAL A 444 -26.62 -28.64 -7.46
C VAL A 444 -27.24 -29.76 -8.30
N LEU A 445 -28.58 -29.72 -8.47
CA LEU A 445 -29.29 -30.60 -9.38
C LEU A 445 -28.89 -30.32 -10.83
N SER A 446 -28.06 -31.18 -11.40
CA SER A 446 -27.55 -31.01 -12.77
C SER A 446 -28.72 -31.01 -13.79
N GLY A 447 -28.66 -30.09 -14.75
CA GLY A 447 -29.69 -29.91 -15.79
C GLY A 447 -30.97 -29.23 -15.31
N VAL A 448 -31.09 -28.91 -14.02
CA VAL A 448 -32.24 -28.21 -13.42
C VAL A 448 -31.84 -26.86 -12.85
N ILE A 449 -30.67 -26.80 -12.26
CA ILE A 449 -30.13 -25.57 -11.64
C ILE A 449 -28.76 -25.24 -12.26
N ASN A 450 -28.56 -23.97 -12.59
CA ASN A 450 -27.26 -23.47 -13.07
C ASN A 450 -26.32 -23.26 -11.87
N CYS A 451 -25.21 -24.02 -11.80
CA CYS A 451 -24.23 -23.92 -10.69
C CYS A 451 -23.54 -22.57 -10.63
N HIS A 452 -23.31 -21.90 -11.77
CA HIS A 452 -22.72 -20.55 -11.82
C HIS A 452 -23.67 -19.49 -11.25
N PHE A 453 -25.01 -19.68 -11.43
CA PHE A 453 -25.99 -18.79 -10.80
C PHE A 453 -25.90 -18.89 -9.27
N ILE A 454 -25.86 -20.13 -8.74
CA ILE A 454 -25.71 -20.37 -7.29
C ILE A 454 -24.38 -19.82 -6.78
N TYR A 455 -23.28 -20.00 -7.54
CA TYR A 455 -21.98 -19.43 -7.22
C TYR A 455 -22.07 -17.89 -7.10
N ASN A 456 -22.68 -17.22 -8.07
CA ASN A 456 -22.85 -15.78 -8.09
C ASN A 456 -23.72 -15.28 -6.93
N PHE A 457 -24.79 -16.03 -6.59
CA PHE A 457 -25.62 -15.74 -5.42
C PHE A 457 -24.82 -15.82 -4.12
N LEU A 458 -24.10 -16.92 -3.89
CA LEU A 458 -23.32 -17.15 -2.68
C LEU A 458 -22.13 -16.20 -2.56
N SER A 459 -21.62 -15.71 -3.69
CA SER A 459 -20.54 -14.71 -3.76
C SER A 459 -21.04 -13.27 -3.65
N SER A 460 -22.36 -13.05 -3.72
CA SER A 460 -22.97 -11.72 -3.68
C SER A 460 -22.85 -11.07 -2.30
N PRO A 461 -22.93 -9.72 -2.22
CA PRO A 461 -22.98 -8.99 -0.96
C PRO A 461 -24.12 -9.43 -0.04
N ILE A 462 -25.23 -9.91 -0.59
CA ILE A 462 -26.40 -10.41 0.16
C ILE A 462 -26.00 -11.55 1.11
N VAL A 463 -25.13 -12.43 0.65
CA VAL A 463 -24.64 -13.57 1.46
C VAL A 463 -23.36 -13.19 2.21
N GLN A 464 -22.41 -12.57 1.52
CA GLN A 464 -21.07 -12.35 2.06
C GLN A 464 -21.02 -11.31 3.19
N SER A 465 -21.91 -10.30 3.18
CA SER A 465 -21.93 -9.26 4.23
C SER A 465 -22.35 -9.79 5.60
N VAL A 466 -23.17 -10.86 5.64
CA VAL A 466 -23.72 -11.43 6.88
C VAL A 466 -23.09 -12.77 7.28
N ILE A 467 -22.11 -13.25 6.52
CA ILE A 467 -21.56 -14.60 6.71
C ILE A 467 -20.88 -14.76 8.07
N GLU A 468 -20.20 -13.74 8.56
CA GLU A 468 -19.53 -13.77 9.86
C GLU A 468 -20.52 -13.76 11.03
N GLU A 469 -21.67 -13.13 10.89
CA GLU A 469 -22.74 -13.10 11.89
C GLU A 469 -23.45 -14.46 11.97
N LYS A 470 -23.62 -15.11 10.81
CA LYS A 470 -24.23 -16.44 10.72
C LYS A 470 -23.29 -17.58 11.10
N ALA A 471 -21.99 -17.33 11.20
CA ALA A 471 -21.02 -18.30 11.64
C ALA A 471 -21.02 -18.44 13.17
N SER A 472 -20.93 -19.67 13.66
CA SER A 472 -20.81 -19.98 15.08
C SER A 472 -19.35 -20.09 15.51
N GLY A 473 -19.07 -19.98 16.83
CA GLY A 473 -17.74 -20.11 17.41
C GLY A 473 -17.15 -18.81 17.93
N SER A 474 -15.95 -18.88 18.50
CA SER A 474 -15.23 -17.72 19.04
C SER A 474 -14.62 -16.86 17.94
N THR A 475 -14.21 -15.63 18.27
CA THR A 475 -13.55 -14.69 17.34
C THR A 475 -12.34 -15.27 16.58
N LYS A 476 -11.68 -16.29 17.14
CA LYS A 476 -10.50 -16.93 16.50
C LYS A 476 -10.82 -18.19 15.70
N GLN A 477 -12.02 -18.78 15.87
CA GLN A 477 -12.45 -20.02 15.19
C GLN A 477 -13.93 -19.93 14.83
N LYS A 478 -14.25 -19.08 13.85
CA LYS A 478 -15.60 -19.02 13.28
C LYS A 478 -15.80 -20.18 12.31
N GLU A 479 -16.99 -20.79 12.38
CA GLU A 479 -17.39 -21.90 11.53
C GLU A 479 -18.80 -21.70 10.99
N LEU A 480 -18.95 -21.78 9.67
CA LEU A 480 -20.23 -21.81 9.00
C LEU A 480 -20.74 -23.26 8.95
N LEU A 481 -21.68 -23.57 9.79
CA LEU A 481 -22.23 -24.92 9.89
C LEU A 481 -23.05 -25.28 8.64
N THR A 482 -22.97 -26.52 8.21
CA THR A 482 -23.79 -27.04 7.08
C THR A 482 -25.30 -26.85 7.33
N LYS A 483 -25.74 -26.89 8.60
CA LYS A 483 -27.13 -26.58 8.99
C LYS A 483 -27.49 -25.13 8.62
N THR A 484 -26.62 -24.19 8.88
CA THR A 484 -26.81 -22.76 8.55
C THR A 484 -26.82 -22.55 7.04
N ILE A 485 -25.91 -23.21 6.31
CA ILE A 485 -25.86 -23.14 4.84
C ILE A 485 -27.18 -23.61 4.24
N LYS A 486 -27.75 -24.72 4.74
CA LYS A 486 -29.00 -25.30 4.26
C LYS A 486 -30.20 -24.36 4.38
N GLU A 487 -30.19 -23.46 5.31
CA GLU A 487 -31.29 -22.52 5.58
C GLU A 487 -31.17 -21.18 4.84
N TYR A 488 -30.11 -20.96 4.06
CA TYR A 488 -30.03 -19.75 3.21
C TYR A 488 -31.19 -19.74 2.22
N LEU A 489 -31.82 -18.58 2.09
CA LEU A 489 -32.88 -18.34 1.11
C LEU A 489 -32.26 -17.91 -0.20
N ILE A 490 -32.71 -18.43 -1.30
CA ILE A 490 -32.25 -18.06 -2.64
C ILE A 490 -33.43 -17.61 -3.51
N PRO A 491 -33.36 -16.43 -4.12
CA PRO A 491 -34.28 -16.01 -5.16
C PRO A 491 -33.93 -16.78 -6.44
N LEU A 492 -34.83 -17.67 -6.87
CA LEU A 492 -34.59 -18.56 -7.97
C LEU A 492 -35.42 -18.15 -9.20
N PRO A 493 -34.80 -17.70 -10.29
CA PRO A 493 -35.45 -17.43 -11.57
C PRO A 493 -35.69 -18.72 -12.36
N PRO A 494 -36.51 -18.69 -13.43
CA PRO A 494 -36.56 -19.74 -14.46
C PRO A 494 -35.18 -20.11 -14.98
N LEU A 495 -34.93 -21.36 -15.34
CA LEU A 495 -33.62 -21.85 -15.76
C LEU A 495 -33.00 -21.06 -16.96
N PRO A 496 -33.76 -20.67 -18.03
CA PRO A 496 -33.21 -19.86 -19.10
C PRO A 496 -32.74 -18.50 -18.60
N GLU A 497 -33.46 -17.88 -17.65
CA GLU A 497 -33.08 -16.61 -17.05
C GLU A 497 -31.82 -16.74 -16.17
N GLN A 498 -31.66 -17.83 -15.42
CA GLN A 498 -30.40 -18.10 -14.67
C GLN A 498 -29.20 -18.05 -15.62
N SER A 499 -29.30 -18.64 -16.82
CA SER A 499 -28.22 -18.63 -17.81
C SER A 499 -27.94 -17.23 -18.35
N ARG A 500 -29.00 -16.47 -18.74
CA ARG A 500 -28.82 -15.08 -19.19
C ARG A 500 -28.18 -14.17 -18.13
N ILE A 501 -28.55 -14.38 -16.87
CA ILE A 501 -27.94 -13.64 -15.74
C ILE A 501 -26.45 -13.98 -15.63
N VAL A 502 -26.09 -15.26 -15.70
CA VAL A 502 -24.69 -15.71 -15.63
C VAL A 502 -23.88 -15.11 -16.78
N ASP A 503 -24.34 -15.27 -18.00
CA ASP A 503 -23.68 -14.75 -19.21
C ASP A 503 -23.46 -13.22 -19.11
N LYS A 504 -24.45 -12.51 -18.58
CA LYS A 504 -24.37 -11.06 -18.42
C LYS A 504 -23.39 -10.65 -17.34
N ILE A 505 -23.32 -11.38 -16.22
CA ILE A 505 -22.32 -11.16 -15.17
C ILE A 505 -20.91 -11.39 -15.72
N GLU A 506 -20.69 -12.51 -16.43
CA GLU A 506 -19.40 -12.84 -17.02
C GLU A 506 -18.95 -11.79 -18.04
N GLN A 507 -19.88 -11.32 -18.89
CA GLN A 507 -19.62 -10.23 -19.84
C GLN A 507 -19.17 -8.96 -19.12
N PHE A 508 -19.87 -8.52 -18.07
CA PHE A 508 -19.51 -7.33 -17.33
C PHE A 508 -18.18 -7.48 -16.59
N PHE A 509 -17.94 -8.64 -15.97
CA PHE A 509 -16.70 -8.91 -15.27
C PHE A 509 -15.51 -8.90 -16.21
N ALA A 510 -15.64 -9.50 -17.40
CA ALA A 510 -14.60 -9.44 -18.44
C ALA A 510 -14.29 -8.01 -18.88
N HIS A 511 -15.32 -7.16 -19.05
CA HIS A 511 -15.09 -5.73 -19.36
C HIS A 511 -14.39 -4.98 -18.22
N ILE A 512 -14.78 -5.24 -16.98
CA ILE A 512 -14.12 -4.61 -15.81
C ILE A 512 -12.66 -5.03 -15.73
N ASP A 513 -12.37 -6.33 -15.90
CA ASP A 513 -11.00 -6.85 -15.84
C ASP A 513 -10.12 -6.34 -17.00
N ALA A 514 -10.73 -5.98 -18.13
CA ALA A 514 -10.01 -5.35 -19.25
C ALA A 514 -9.71 -3.85 -19.05
N LEU A 515 -10.32 -3.19 -18.05
CA LEU A 515 -10.07 -1.80 -17.71
C LEU A 515 -8.93 -1.62 -16.69
N ILE A 516 -8.49 -2.69 -16.03
CA ILE A 516 -7.42 -2.73 -15.03
C ILE A 516 -6.09 -3.08 -15.71
#